data_ddb9ff3a58775ea9e48158251b164814
#
_entry.id   ddb9ff3a58775ea9e48158251b164814
#
_cell.length_a   1.000
_cell.length_b   1.000
_cell.length_c   1.000
_cell.angle_alpha   90.00
_cell.angle_beta   90.00
_cell.angle_gamma   90.00
#
_symmetry.space_group_name_H-M   'P 1'
#
loop_
_entity.id
_entity.type
_entity.pdbx_description
1 polymer ?
#
loop_
_entity_poly.entity_id
_entity_poly.type
_entity_poly.pdbx_seq_one_letter_code
_entity_poly.pdbx_strand_id
1 'polypeptide(L)' 'MDTVFYCAFCFEPNSIFVDPGGGSLQQYVEDCQVCCRPNRLSIAWDEAGECYTADSEPESF' A
#
# COMPACT_ATOMS: atom_id res chain seq x y z
N MET A 1 2.95 -10.51 -5.49
CA MET A 1 4.17 -9.67 -5.49
C MET A 1 4.22 -8.82 -4.24
N ASP A 2 5.41 -8.62 -3.75
CA ASP A 2 5.59 -7.77 -2.56
C ASP A 2 5.83 -6.33 -2.96
N THR A 3 5.28 -5.41 -2.19
CA THR A 3 5.59 -4.00 -2.33
C THR A 3 5.66 -3.37 -0.94
N VAL A 4 6.06 -2.12 -0.88
CA VAL A 4 6.21 -1.39 0.38
C VAL A 4 5.41 -0.11 0.31
N PHE A 5 4.66 0.18 1.37
CA PHE A 5 4.07 1.50 1.55
C PHE A 5 4.65 2.16 2.79
N TYR A 6 4.65 3.48 2.79
CA TYR A 6 5.07 4.26 3.96
C TYR A 6 3.82 4.75 4.68
N CYS A 7 3.77 4.49 5.98
CA CYS A 7 2.62 4.88 6.79
C CYS A 7 2.37 6.39 6.69
N ALA A 8 1.10 6.78 6.54
CA ALA A 8 0.73 8.20 6.44
C ALA A 8 0.83 8.94 7.78
N PHE A 9 1.02 8.23 8.88
CA PHE A 9 1.10 8.81 10.22
C PHE A 9 2.52 8.81 10.78
N CYS A 10 3.20 7.66 10.77
CA CYS A 10 4.53 7.54 11.37
C CYS A 10 5.65 7.46 10.34
N PHE A 11 5.32 7.33 9.06
CA PHE A 11 6.25 7.29 7.92
C PHE A 11 7.18 6.07 7.91
N GLU A 12 6.88 5.04 8.69
CA GLU A 12 7.66 3.81 8.68
C GLU A 12 7.27 2.94 7.49
N PRO A 13 8.24 2.25 6.86
CA PRO A 13 7.94 1.34 5.75
C PRO A 13 7.22 0.09 6.23
N ASN A 14 6.25 -0.35 5.45
CA ASN A 14 5.49 -1.57 5.71
C ASN A 14 5.48 -2.42 4.44
N SER A 15 5.79 -3.71 4.58
CA SER A 15 5.71 -4.65 3.47
C SER A 15 4.29 -5.20 3.35
N ILE A 16 3.79 -5.24 2.12
CA ILE A 16 2.49 -5.82 1.84
C ILE A 16 2.62 -6.75 0.63
N PHE A 17 1.72 -7.73 0.55
CA PHE A 17 1.61 -8.60 -0.61
C PHE A 17 0.48 -8.09 -1.50
N VAL A 18 0.77 -7.93 -2.79
CA VAL A 18 -0.20 -7.53 -3.79
C VAL A 18 -0.50 -8.73 -4.67
N ASP A 19 -1.79 -9.07 -4.81
CA ASP A 19 -2.22 -10.17 -5.67
C ASP A 19 -2.26 -9.67 -7.12
N PRO A 20 -1.38 -10.17 -8.00
CA PRO A 20 -1.39 -9.75 -9.40
C PRO A 20 -2.69 -10.13 -10.13
N GLY A 21 -3.45 -11.09 -9.61
CA GLY A 21 -4.77 -11.43 -10.14
C GLY A 21 -5.84 -10.38 -9.87
N GLY A 22 -5.59 -9.43 -9.00
CA GLY A 22 -6.54 -8.39 -8.63
C GLY A 22 -6.62 -7.22 -9.61
N GLY A 23 -5.83 -7.23 -10.67
CA GLY A 23 -5.84 -6.18 -11.68
C GLY A 23 -4.74 -5.14 -11.48
N SER A 24 -4.71 -4.13 -12.37
CA SER A 24 -3.68 -3.10 -12.37
C SER A 24 -3.92 -1.98 -11.38
N LEU A 25 -5.15 -1.84 -10.90
CA LEU A 25 -5.51 -0.84 -9.87
C LEU A 25 -6.23 -1.56 -8.74
N GLN A 26 -5.73 -1.39 -7.53
CA GLN A 26 -6.30 -2.04 -6.34
C GLN A 26 -6.33 -1.04 -5.19
N GLN A 27 -7.30 -1.17 -4.31
CA GLN A 27 -7.39 -0.34 -3.11
C GLN A 27 -7.64 -1.23 -1.89
N TYR A 28 -6.87 -0.98 -0.84
CA TYR A 28 -6.94 -1.73 0.40
C TYR A 28 -6.85 -0.79 1.58
N VAL A 29 -7.33 -1.25 2.73
CA VAL A 29 -7.03 -0.60 4.01
C VAL A 29 -6.15 -1.56 4.80
N GLU A 30 -4.98 -1.10 5.20
CA GLU A 30 -4.02 -1.87 5.96
C GLU A 30 -3.58 -1.09 7.19
N ASP A 31 -3.46 -1.79 8.31
CA ASP A 31 -2.96 -1.18 9.53
C ASP A 31 -1.43 -1.13 9.49
N CYS A 32 -0.87 -0.02 9.95
CA CYS A 32 0.57 0.09 10.10
C CYS A 32 1.04 -0.89 11.19
N GLN A 33 2.15 -1.58 10.92
CA GLN A 33 2.70 -2.54 11.89
C GLN A 33 3.44 -1.86 13.04
N VAL A 34 3.69 -0.56 12.92
CA VAL A 34 4.43 0.20 13.94
C VAL A 34 3.47 1.01 14.81
N CYS A 35 2.64 1.86 14.21
CA CYS A 35 1.74 2.72 14.97
C CYS A 35 0.31 2.18 15.06
N CYS A 36 0.00 1.11 14.34
CA CYS A 36 -1.30 0.44 14.34
C CYS A 36 -2.45 1.30 13.81
N ARG A 37 -2.16 2.37 13.07
CA ARG A 37 -3.19 3.21 12.49
C ARG A 37 -3.56 2.73 11.10
N PRO A 38 -4.84 2.85 10.70
CA PRO A 38 -5.26 2.38 9.38
C PRO A 38 -4.80 3.34 8.28
N ASN A 39 -4.28 2.76 7.21
CA ASN A 39 -3.88 3.46 6.00
C ASN A 39 -4.72 2.97 4.83
N ARG A 40 -5.26 3.89 4.05
CA ARG A 40 -5.89 3.53 2.79
C ARG A 40 -4.83 3.52 1.72
N LEU A 41 -4.67 2.38 1.07
CA LEU A 41 -3.63 2.16 0.08
C LEU A 41 -4.23 2.19 -1.32
N SER A 42 -3.57 2.90 -2.22
CA SER A 42 -3.86 2.86 -3.65
C SER A 42 -2.71 2.15 -4.33
N ILE A 43 -2.99 0.99 -4.90
CA ILE A 43 -1.99 0.14 -5.55
C ILE A 43 -2.16 0.28 -7.05
N ALA A 44 -1.07 0.53 -7.76
CA ALA A 44 -1.08 0.65 -9.21
C ALA A 44 0.09 -0.13 -9.80
N TRP A 45 -0.16 -0.73 -10.97
CA TRP A 45 0.89 -1.39 -11.73
C TRP A 45 1.68 -0.35 -12.53
N ASP A 46 2.99 -0.40 -12.39
CA ASP A 46 3.90 0.46 -13.17
C ASP A 46 4.56 -0.39 -14.25
N GLU A 47 4.16 -0.20 -15.50
CA GLU A 47 4.70 -0.96 -16.62
C GLU A 47 6.18 -0.64 -16.88
N ALA A 48 6.58 0.60 -16.66
CA ALA A 48 7.97 1.01 -16.86
C ALA A 48 8.92 0.34 -15.87
N GLY A 49 8.49 0.21 -14.62
CA GLY A 49 9.27 -0.44 -13.57
C GLY A 49 8.98 -1.92 -13.40
N GLU A 50 7.94 -2.43 -14.08
CA GLU A 50 7.47 -3.81 -13.95
C GLU A 50 7.20 -4.20 -12.49
N CYS A 51 6.57 -3.30 -11.74
CA CYS A 51 6.28 -3.50 -10.33
C CYS A 51 5.00 -2.78 -9.93
N TYR A 52 4.50 -3.12 -8.74
CA TYR A 52 3.40 -2.38 -8.15
C TYR A 52 3.92 -1.24 -7.30
N THR A 53 3.23 -0.10 -7.36
CA THR A 53 3.49 1.02 -6.48
C THR A 53 2.33 1.16 -5.48
N ALA A 54 2.63 1.61 -4.28
CA ALA A 54 1.63 1.78 -3.25
C ALA A 54 1.70 3.20 -2.69
N ASP A 55 0.59 3.92 -2.78
CA ASP A 55 0.43 5.21 -2.13
C ASP A 55 -0.45 5.02 -0.89
N SER A 56 -0.10 5.69 0.18
CA SER A 56 -0.84 5.60 1.43
C SER A 56 -1.46 6.93 1.80
N GLU A 57 -2.68 6.87 2.35
CA GLU A 57 -3.40 8.03 2.87
C GLU A 57 -3.96 7.69 4.24
N PRO A 58 -4.11 8.68 5.14
CA PRO A 58 -4.77 8.43 6.40
C PRO A 58 -6.22 8.02 6.16
N GLU A 59 -6.63 6.90 6.74
CA GLU A 59 -8.02 6.52 6.73
C GLU A 59 -8.70 7.23 7.88
N SER A 60 -9.70 8.04 7.59
CA SER A 60 -10.43 8.75 8.63
C SER A 60 -11.77 8.08 8.90
N PHE A 61 -12.07 7.94 10.16
CA PHE A 61 -13.33 7.37 10.63
C PHE A 61 -14.21 8.46 11.22
#